data_aa3d8fc28f6cdf336643151ba2b5623a
#
_entry.id   aa3d8fc28f6cdf336643151ba2b5623a
#
_cell.length_a   1.000
_cell.length_b   1.000
_cell.length_c   1.000
_cell.angle_alpha   90.00
_cell.angle_beta   90.00
_cell.angle_gamma   90.00
#
_symmetry.space_group_name_H-M   'P 1'
#
loop_
_entity.id
_entity.type
_entity.pdbx_description
1 polymer ?
#
loop_
_entity_poly.entity_id
_entity_poly.type
_entity_poly.pdbx_seq_one_letter_code
_entity_poly.pdbx_strand_id
1 'polypeptide(L)'
;MGRRRRLHDEDAARRLSATLDRMLGALADPKRRRAIELLREQPRSAGELAGALGLAPPAMSRHLRALKEGGLVEDGHPTFDARVRIYRLKDGATAELKLWIAETEAFWSDQLASFKRHVEGGE
;
A
#
# COMPACT_ATOMS: atom_id res chain seq x y z
N MET A 1 -12.84 -8.88 32.32
CA MET A 1 -11.58 -9.01 31.55
C MET A 1 -11.79 -9.20 30.07
N GLY A 2 -12.74 -9.98 29.60
CA GLY A 2 -13.01 -10.20 28.17
C GLY A 2 -13.44 -8.94 27.42
N ARG A 3 -14.06 -7.99 28.08
CA ARG A 3 -14.58 -6.76 27.48
C ARG A 3 -13.47 -5.80 27.03
N ARG A 4 -12.41 -5.65 27.84
CA ARG A 4 -11.25 -4.81 27.48
C ARG A 4 -10.46 -5.41 26.32
N ARG A 5 -10.29 -6.72 26.32
CA ARG A 5 -9.59 -7.44 25.26
C ARG A 5 -10.33 -7.30 23.92
N ARG A 6 -11.64 -7.45 23.94
CA ARG A 6 -12.49 -7.30 22.75
C ARG A 6 -12.42 -5.89 22.16
N LEU A 7 -12.49 -4.85 23.00
CA LEU A 7 -12.37 -3.46 22.55
C LEU A 7 -11.01 -3.15 21.97
N HIS A 8 -9.95 -3.70 22.58
CA HIS A 8 -8.58 -3.55 22.07
C HIS A 8 -8.40 -4.22 20.71
N ASP A 9 -8.95 -5.41 20.54
CA ASP A 9 -8.89 -6.14 19.28
C ASP A 9 -9.70 -5.44 18.18
N GLU A 10 -10.86 -4.88 18.53
CA GLU A 10 -11.67 -4.09 17.59
C GLU A 10 -10.96 -2.82 17.15
N ASP A 11 -10.28 -2.13 18.06
CA ASP A 11 -9.51 -0.93 17.74
C ASP A 11 -8.31 -1.27 16.84
N ALA A 12 -7.61 -2.36 17.14
CA ALA A 12 -6.50 -2.82 16.30
C ALA A 12 -6.99 -3.17 14.89
N ALA A 13 -8.12 -3.87 14.76
CA ALA A 13 -8.71 -4.22 13.48
C ALA A 13 -9.11 -2.97 12.68
N ARG A 14 -9.68 -1.95 13.34
CA ARG A 14 -10.03 -0.68 12.69
C ARG A 14 -8.81 0.05 12.17
N ARG A 15 -7.71 0.06 12.93
CA ARG A 15 -6.45 0.72 12.52
C ARG A 15 -5.85 0.03 11.31
N LEU A 16 -5.83 -1.30 11.30
CA LEU A 16 -5.34 -2.08 10.17
C LEU A 16 -6.19 -1.84 8.93
N SER A 17 -7.52 -1.82 9.09
CA SER A 17 -8.44 -1.54 7.99
C SER A 17 -8.25 -0.12 7.43
N ALA A 18 -8.09 0.88 8.30
CA ALA A 18 -7.86 2.26 7.88
C ALA A 18 -6.52 2.41 7.14
N THR A 19 -5.48 1.74 7.61
CA THR A 19 -4.16 1.72 6.97
C THR A 19 -4.25 1.07 5.59
N LEU A 20 -4.91 -0.07 5.51
CA LEU A 20 -5.13 -0.78 4.25
C LEU A 20 -5.92 0.06 3.26
N ASP A 21 -6.98 0.73 3.72
CA ASP A 21 -7.81 1.61 2.88
C ASP A 21 -6.99 2.75 2.28
N ARG A 22 -6.13 3.38 3.07
CA ARG A 22 -5.25 4.45 2.59
C ARG A 22 -4.24 3.93 1.57
N MET A 23 -3.68 2.76 1.82
CA MET A 23 -2.73 2.12 0.90
C MET A 23 -3.39 1.80 -0.43
N LEU A 24 -4.55 1.15 -0.40
CA LEU A 24 -5.30 0.80 -1.60
C LEU A 24 -5.77 2.03 -2.36
N GLY A 25 -6.20 3.07 -1.65
CA GLY A 25 -6.58 4.35 -2.24
C GLY A 25 -5.40 5.00 -2.96
N ALA A 26 -4.23 4.98 -2.35
CA ALA A 26 -3.01 5.50 -2.97
C ALA A 26 -2.64 4.71 -4.24
N LEU A 27 -2.82 3.41 -4.23
CA LEU A 27 -2.50 2.52 -5.36
C LEU A 27 -3.58 2.51 -6.45
N ALA A 28 -4.74 3.12 -6.22
CA ALA A 28 -5.81 3.14 -7.20
C ALA A 28 -5.49 4.00 -8.44
N ASP A 29 -4.56 4.95 -8.32
CA ASP A 29 -4.17 5.84 -9.39
C ASP A 29 -3.03 5.23 -10.22
N PRO A 30 -3.14 5.14 -11.56
CA PRO A 30 -2.10 4.54 -12.39
C PRO A 30 -0.76 5.29 -12.35
N LYS A 31 -0.78 6.61 -12.23
CA LYS A 31 0.47 7.40 -12.13
C LYS A 31 1.21 7.10 -10.82
N ARG A 32 0.47 6.89 -9.73
CA ARG A 32 1.07 6.51 -8.46
C ARG A 32 1.68 5.12 -8.51
N ARG A 33 1.00 4.16 -9.14
CA ARG A 33 1.58 2.83 -9.34
C ARG A 33 2.86 2.90 -10.19
N ARG A 34 2.86 3.74 -11.21
CA ARG A 34 4.06 3.92 -12.02
C ARG A 34 5.21 4.53 -11.21
N ALA A 35 4.90 5.47 -10.32
CA ALA A 35 5.90 6.04 -9.41
C ALA A 35 6.52 4.94 -8.52
N ILE A 36 5.69 4.06 -7.96
CA ILE A 36 6.17 2.92 -7.17
C ILE A 36 7.10 2.02 -8.00
N GLU A 37 6.75 1.73 -9.23
CA GLU A 37 7.59 0.92 -10.12
C GLU A 37 8.96 1.57 -10.35
N LEU A 38 8.99 2.88 -10.55
CA LEU A 38 10.24 3.62 -10.72
C LEU A 38 11.07 3.60 -9.43
N LEU A 39 10.42 3.72 -8.28
CA LEU A 39 11.11 3.68 -6.98
C LEU A 39 11.60 2.29 -6.61
N ARG A 40 11.09 1.23 -7.23
CA ARG A 40 11.66 -0.12 -7.08
C ARG A 40 13.09 -0.18 -7.62
N GLU A 41 13.38 0.59 -8.64
CA GLU A 41 14.69 0.59 -9.28
C GLU A 41 15.72 1.32 -8.41
N GLN A 42 15.35 2.50 -7.92
CA GLN A 42 16.22 3.34 -7.06
C GLN A 42 15.41 4.50 -6.48
N PRO A 43 15.90 5.08 -5.37
CA PRO A 43 15.35 6.34 -4.86
C PRO A 43 15.45 7.45 -5.91
N ARG A 44 14.48 8.36 -5.91
CA ARG A 44 14.41 9.45 -6.88
C ARG A 44 13.89 10.72 -6.25
N SER A 45 14.29 11.86 -6.81
CA SER A 45 13.71 13.14 -6.44
C SER A 45 12.31 13.32 -7.04
N ALA A 46 11.55 14.25 -6.49
CA ALA A 46 10.23 14.60 -7.05
C ALA A 46 10.35 15.08 -8.50
N GLY A 47 11.41 15.85 -8.80
CA GLY A 47 11.65 16.34 -10.16
C GLY A 47 11.93 15.23 -11.16
N GLU A 48 12.72 14.23 -10.76
CA GLU A 48 12.98 13.05 -11.59
C GLU A 48 11.71 12.25 -11.86
N LEU A 49 10.88 12.06 -10.84
CA LEU A 49 9.60 11.36 -10.98
C LEU A 49 8.64 12.14 -11.89
N ALA A 50 8.54 13.44 -11.69
CA ALA A 50 7.69 14.30 -12.51
C ALA A 50 8.09 14.23 -13.98
N GLY A 51 9.40 14.31 -14.25
CA GLY A 51 9.94 14.19 -15.61
C GLY A 51 9.63 12.84 -16.24
N ALA A 52 9.86 11.76 -15.48
CA ALA A 52 9.62 10.40 -15.99
C ALA A 52 8.14 10.11 -16.25
N LEU A 53 7.24 10.71 -15.47
CA LEU A 53 5.80 10.48 -15.59
C LEU A 53 5.08 11.52 -16.45
N GLY A 54 5.81 12.53 -16.94
CA GLY A 54 5.21 13.60 -17.74
C GLY A 54 4.22 14.44 -16.95
N LEU A 55 4.50 14.68 -15.67
CA LEU A 55 3.62 15.42 -14.77
C LEU A 55 4.21 16.78 -14.42
N ALA A 56 3.33 17.79 -14.25
CA ALA A 56 3.73 19.07 -13.68
C ALA A 56 4.11 18.88 -12.21
N PRO A 57 5.07 19.67 -11.68
CA PRO A 57 5.51 19.52 -10.29
C PRO A 57 4.40 19.53 -9.24
N PRO A 58 3.36 20.39 -9.32
CA PRO A 58 2.27 20.36 -8.35
C PRO A 58 1.48 19.04 -8.36
N ALA A 59 1.26 18.46 -9.54
CA ALA A 59 0.57 17.19 -9.67
C ALA A 59 1.41 16.06 -9.04
N MET A 60 2.71 16.05 -9.32
CA MET A 60 3.61 15.05 -8.73
C MET A 60 3.65 15.17 -7.21
N SER A 61 3.70 16.38 -6.68
CA SER A 61 3.68 16.63 -5.24
C SER A 61 2.41 16.05 -4.59
N ARG A 62 1.26 16.19 -5.21
CA ARG A 62 0.01 15.62 -4.72
C ARG A 62 0.05 14.09 -4.69
N HIS A 63 0.57 13.48 -5.75
CA HIS A 63 0.73 12.02 -5.81
C HIS A 63 1.70 11.50 -4.75
N LEU A 64 2.81 12.19 -4.56
CA LEU A 64 3.79 11.81 -3.53
C LEU A 64 3.23 11.95 -2.12
N ARG A 65 2.43 12.98 -1.88
CA ARG A 65 1.73 13.16 -0.60
C ARG A 65 0.79 11.98 -0.34
N ALA A 66 -0.01 11.59 -1.34
CA ALA A 66 -0.92 10.45 -1.21
C ALA A 66 -0.17 9.14 -0.94
N LEU A 67 0.94 8.92 -1.63
CA LEU A 67 1.78 7.74 -1.43
C LEU A 67 2.41 7.72 -0.03
N LYS A 68 2.84 8.89 0.45
CA LYS A 68 3.40 9.03 1.80
C LYS A 68 2.34 8.80 2.88
N GLU A 69 1.17 9.41 2.72
CA GLU A 69 0.04 9.21 3.63
C GLU A 69 -0.44 7.77 3.64
N GLY A 70 -0.36 7.09 2.51
CA GLY A 70 -0.66 5.67 2.39
C GLY A 70 0.42 4.75 2.96
N GLY A 71 1.52 5.32 3.47
CA GLY A 71 2.59 4.52 4.08
C GLY A 71 3.44 3.73 3.09
N LEU A 72 3.40 4.09 1.81
CA LEU A 72 4.11 3.35 0.76
C LEU A 72 5.51 3.92 0.47
N VAL A 73 5.67 5.22 0.66
CA VAL A 73 6.95 5.89 0.44
C VAL A 73 7.33 6.73 1.63
N GLU A 74 8.62 6.97 1.77
CA GLU A 74 9.17 7.92 2.72
C GLU A 74 10.14 8.83 2.00
N ASP A 75 10.43 9.96 2.59
CA ASP A 75 11.33 10.95 2.01
C ASP A 75 12.38 11.37 3.00
N GLY A 76 13.49 11.87 2.45
CA GLY A 76 14.60 12.38 3.22
C GLY A 76 15.47 13.28 2.36
N HIS A 77 16.48 13.86 2.98
CA HIS A 77 17.45 14.68 2.27
C HIS A 77 18.78 13.95 2.20
N PRO A 78 19.47 13.99 1.04
CA PRO A 78 20.83 13.49 1.00
C PRO A 78 21.71 14.30 1.97
N THR A 79 22.73 13.66 2.54
CA THR A 79 23.61 14.29 3.51
C THR A 79 24.38 15.49 2.94
N PHE A 80 24.55 15.54 1.62
CA PHE A 80 25.32 16.58 0.94
C PHE A 80 24.48 17.74 0.42
N ASP A 81 23.16 17.62 0.34
CA ASP A 81 22.27 18.68 -0.12
C ASP A 81 20.89 18.63 0.53
N ALA A 82 20.69 19.52 1.52
CA ALA A 82 19.42 19.59 2.25
C ALA A 82 18.26 20.20 1.44
N ARG A 83 18.54 20.75 0.25
CA ARG A 83 17.50 21.33 -0.62
C ARG A 83 16.83 20.27 -1.50
N VAL A 84 17.47 19.14 -1.69
CA VAL A 84 16.95 18.05 -2.51
C VAL A 84 16.23 17.05 -1.62
N ARG A 85 14.97 16.76 -1.94
CA ARG A 85 14.19 15.73 -1.25
C ARG A 85 14.15 14.49 -2.11
N ILE A 86 14.57 13.37 -1.53
CA ILE A 86 14.62 12.07 -2.20
C ILE A 86 13.53 11.18 -1.62
N TYR A 87 12.77 10.53 -2.50
CA TYR A 87 11.73 9.59 -2.15
C TYR A 87 12.22 8.17 -2.37
N ARG A 88 11.78 7.27 -1.51
CA ARG A 88 12.10 5.85 -1.59
C ARG A 88 10.93 5.02 -1.07
N LEU A 89 10.90 3.75 -1.42
CA LEU A 89 9.90 2.84 -0.89
C LEU A 89 10.14 2.64 0.60
N LYS A 90 9.07 2.62 1.37
CA LYS A 90 9.14 2.42 2.82
C LYS A 90 9.26 0.94 3.11
N ASP A 91 10.24 0.55 3.95
CA ASP A 91 10.41 -0.84 4.36
C ASP A 91 9.18 -1.34 5.10
N GLY A 92 8.76 -2.56 4.77
CA GLY A 92 7.62 -3.19 5.41
C GLY A 92 6.26 -2.61 5.02
N ALA A 93 6.22 -1.67 4.05
CA ALA A 93 5.00 -0.99 3.64
C ALA A 93 3.89 -1.92 3.17
N THR A 94 4.25 -3.06 2.58
CA THR A 94 3.27 -3.99 2.01
C THR A 94 2.89 -5.13 2.96
N ALA A 95 3.41 -5.16 4.18
CA ALA A 95 3.18 -6.27 5.12
C ALA A 95 1.69 -6.50 5.39
N GLU A 96 0.94 -5.43 5.66
CA GLU A 96 -0.50 -5.52 5.94
C GLU A 96 -1.29 -5.95 4.72
N LEU A 97 -0.91 -5.46 3.54
CA LEU A 97 -1.54 -5.86 2.28
C LEU A 97 -1.27 -7.34 1.98
N LYS A 98 -0.05 -7.80 2.19
CA LYS A 98 0.30 -9.23 2.03
C LYS A 98 -0.54 -10.10 2.95
N LEU A 99 -0.68 -9.70 4.20
CA LEU A 99 -1.48 -10.44 5.17
C LEU A 99 -2.93 -10.51 4.74
N TRP A 100 -3.51 -9.38 4.34
CA TRP A 100 -4.88 -9.34 3.85
C TRP A 100 -5.09 -10.22 2.63
N ILE A 101 -4.16 -10.16 1.68
CA ILE A 101 -4.20 -11.00 0.47
C ILE A 101 -4.11 -12.48 0.85
N ALA A 102 -3.19 -12.85 1.74
CA ALA A 102 -3.02 -14.23 2.17
C ALA A 102 -4.27 -14.78 2.84
N GLU A 103 -4.90 -14.01 3.72
CA GLU A 103 -6.15 -14.39 4.38
C GLU A 103 -7.29 -14.52 3.38
N THR A 104 -7.36 -13.61 2.41
CA THR A 104 -8.39 -13.61 1.38
C THR A 104 -8.22 -14.79 0.42
N GLU A 105 -6.99 -15.09 0.04
CA GLU A 105 -6.69 -16.26 -0.79
C GLU A 105 -7.08 -17.57 -0.09
N ALA A 106 -6.77 -17.70 1.19
CA ALA A 106 -7.14 -18.88 1.98
C ALA A 106 -8.66 -19.03 2.02
N PHE A 107 -9.38 -17.94 2.26
CA PHE A 107 -10.85 -17.92 2.25
C PHE A 107 -11.40 -18.33 0.87
N TRP A 108 -10.87 -17.73 -0.20
CA TRP A 108 -11.27 -18.07 -1.58
C TRP A 108 -11.04 -19.54 -1.89
N SER A 109 -9.89 -20.07 -1.53
CA SER A 109 -9.54 -21.47 -1.75
C SER A 109 -10.52 -22.41 -1.04
N ASP A 110 -10.85 -22.10 0.23
CA ASP A 110 -11.80 -22.88 1.01
C ASP A 110 -13.22 -22.83 0.39
N GLN A 111 -13.66 -21.66 -0.05
CA GLN A 111 -14.95 -21.49 -0.68
C GLN A 111 -15.03 -22.23 -2.01
N LEU A 112 -13.98 -22.14 -2.82
CA LEU A 112 -13.93 -22.86 -4.10
C LEU A 112 -13.92 -24.36 -3.91
N ALA A 113 -13.16 -24.86 -2.93
CA ALA A 113 -13.11 -26.28 -2.60
C ALA A 113 -14.48 -26.79 -2.13
N SER A 114 -15.15 -26.01 -1.26
CA SER A 114 -16.49 -26.32 -0.77
C SER A 114 -17.52 -26.34 -1.91
N PHE A 115 -17.46 -25.33 -2.77
CA PHE A 115 -18.35 -25.26 -3.95
C PHE A 115 -18.12 -26.44 -4.89
N LYS A 116 -16.87 -26.77 -5.16
CA LYS A 116 -16.51 -27.91 -6.01
C LYS A 116 -17.03 -29.22 -5.44
N ARG A 117 -16.88 -29.46 -4.14
CA ARG A 117 -17.43 -30.63 -3.46
C ARG A 117 -18.95 -30.69 -3.56
N HIS A 118 -19.61 -29.54 -3.40
CA HIS A 118 -21.08 -29.47 -3.51
C HIS A 118 -21.56 -29.83 -4.91
N VAL A 119 -20.91 -29.30 -5.93
CA VAL A 119 -21.24 -29.58 -7.33
C VAL A 119 -20.97 -31.04 -7.68
N GLU A 120 -19.83 -31.59 -7.26
CA GLU A 120 -19.44 -32.98 -7.53
C GLU A 120 -20.24 -33.99 -6.72
N GLY A 121 -20.65 -33.63 -5.49
CA GLY A 121 -21.43 -34.49 -4.61
C GLY A 121 -22.92 -34.33 -4.73
N GLY A 122 -23.40 -33.43 -5.57
CA GLY A 122 -24.80 -33.07 -5.71
C GLY A 122 -25.63 -33.99 -6.63
N GLU A 123 -25.05 -35.11 -7.00
CA GLU A 123 -25.77 -36.12 -7.77
C GLU A 123 -26.58 -37.01 -6.81
#